data_601b2318d1d9152ae33b87dfcca5ca4d
#
_entry.id   601b2318d1d9152ae33b87dfcca5ca4d
#
_cell.length_a   1.000
_cell.length_b   1.000
_cell.length_c   1.000
_cell.angle_alpha   90.00
_cell.angle_beta   90.00
_cell.angle_gamma   90.00
#
_symmetry.space_group_name_H-M   'P 1'
#
loop_
_entity.id
_entity.type
_entity.pdbx_description
1 polymer ?
#
loop_
_entity_poly.entity_id
_entity_poly.type
_entity_poly.pdbx_seq_one_letter_code
_entity_poly.pdbx_strand_id
1 'polypeptide(L)'
;VQAFAQHAPQSGVIHIATHALFRADNPLFSGLLFADGWLFAHDLYDYTLDCYLATLSACRTGAALVEPGDELFGLMRGFLAAGAQSLAVSLWPAADAATLAVMVRFYSNIASGMPRGAALRRAQLETREEYKHPYHWAAFALVGAR
;
A
#
# COMPACT_ATOMS: atom_id res chain seq x y z
N VAL A 1 -15.64 2.08 -3.94
CA VAL A 1 -15.16 2.71 -5.19
C VAL A 1 -15.64 4.15 -5.26
N GLN A 2 -16.92 4.44 -5.02
CA GLN A 2 -17.46 5.81 -5.08
C GLN A 2 -16.71 6.79 -4.16
N ALA A 3 -16.45 6.42 -2.90
CA ALA A 3 -15.68 7.25 -1.96
C ALA A 3 -14.25 7.49 -2.46
N PHE A 4 -13.61 6.49 -3.07
CA PHE A 4 -12.30 6.65 -3.70
C PHE A 4 -12.37 7.67 -4.84
N ALA A 5 -13.31 7.50 -5.77
CA ALA A 5 -13.49 8.42 -6.90
C ALA A 5 -13.70 9.87 -6.45
N GLN A 6 -14.46 10.06 -5.38
CA GLN A 6 -14.79 11.40 -4.87
C GLN A 6 -13.63 12.08 -4.12
N HIS A 7 -12.85 11.33 -3.35
CA HIS A 7 -11.88 11.91 -2.40
C HIS A 7 -10.43 11.73 -2.81
N ALA A 8 -10.06 10.63 -3.47
CA ALA A 8 -8.67 10.34 -3.80
C ALA A 8 -7.99 11.41 -4.68
N PRO A 9 -8.64 12.01 -5.70
CA PRO A 9 -8.01 13.03 -6.53
C PRO A 9 -7.52 14.28 -5.79
N GLN A 10 -8.10 14.55 -4.60
CA GLN A 10 -7.77 15.74 -3.78
C GLN A 10 -6.99 15.39 -2.52
N SER A 11 -6.60 14.12 -2.36
CA SER A 11 -5.96 13.61 -1.15
C SER A 11 -4.45 13.52 -1.33
N GLY A 12 -3.70 14.33 -0.57
CA GLY A 12 -2.23 14.24 -0.57
C GLY A 12 -1.72 12.90 0.01
N VAL A 13 -2.48 12.26 0.90
CA VAL A 13 -2.18 10.94 1.45
C VAL A 13 -3.41 10.04 1.33
N ILE A 14 -3.22 8.87 0.78
CA ILE A 14 -4.25 7.83 0.64
C ILE A 14 -3.79 6.60 1.41
N HIS A 15 -4.64 6.07 2.31
CA HIS A 15 -4.38 4.79 2.96
C HIS A 15 -5.54 3.83 2.71
N ILE A 16 -5.25 2.71 2.08
CA ILE A 16 -6.22 1.66 1.77
C ILE A 16 -5.83 0.40 2.54
N ALA A 17 -6.63 0.10 3.56
CA ALA A 17 -6.53 -1.14 4.33
C ALA A 17 -7.73 -2.02 3.97
N THR A 18 -7.53 -2.99 3.10
CA THR A 18 -8.62 -3.82 2.58
C THR A 18 -8.11 -5.16 2.04
N HIS A 19 -9.02 -5.97 1.50
CA HIS A 19 -8.67 -7.18 0.77
C HIS A 19 -8.24 -6.85 -0.66
N ALA A 20 -7.22 -7.56 -1.12
CA ALA A 20 -6.78 -7.48 -2.52
C ALA A 20 -6.95 -8.83 -3.23
N LEU A 21 -7.36 -8.74 -4.49
CA LEU A 21 -7.30 -9.83 -5.46
C LEU A 21 -6.11 -9.58 -6.37
N PHE A 22 -5.21 -10.55 -6.45
CA PHE A 22 -4.07 -10.50 -7.35
C PHE A 22 -4.23 -11.51 -8.49
N ARG A 23 -4.03 -11.04 -9.72
CA ARG A 23 -4.16 -11.83 -10.97
C ARG A 23 -2.83 -11.89 -11.68
N ALA A 24 -2.10 -13.03 -11.53
CA ALA A 24 -0.83 -13.25 -12.22
C ALA A 24 -0.99 -13.38 -13.74
N ASP A 25 -2.10 -13.97 -14.18
CA ASP A 25 -2.46 -14.13 -15.59
C ASP A 25 -2.77 -12.80 -16.28
N ASN A 26 -3.27 -11.82 -15.54
CA ASN A 26 -3.51 -10.46 -16.04
C ASN A 26 -3.49 -9.44 -14.90
N PRO A 27 -2.33 -8.82 -14.61
CA PRO A 27 -2.17 -7.87 -13.51
C PRO A 27 -3.09 -6.65 -13.56
N LEU A 28 -3.64 -6.28 -14.72
CA LEU A 28 -4.60 -5.17 -14.85
C LEU A 28 -5.93 -5.47 -14.17
N PHE A 29 -6.27 -6.75 -13.99
CA PHE A 29 -7.45 -7.19 -13.25
C PHE A 29 -7.16 -7.53 -11.79
N SER A 30 -5.96 -7.24 -11.29
CA SER A 30 -5.73 -7.16 -9.85
C SER A 30 -6.53 -6.00 -9.28
N GLY A 31 -7.11 -6.17 -8.10
CA GLY A 31 -8.04 -5.17 -7.58
C GLY A 31 -8.06 -5.10 -6.06
N LEU A 32 -8.63 -4.01 -5.56
CA LEU A 32 -8.87 -3.71 -4.16
C LEU A 32 -10.36 -3.76 -3.89
N LEU A 33 -10.79 -4.47 -2.84
CA LEU A 33 -12.20 -4.61 -2.50
C LEU A 33 -12.66 -3.45 -1.62
N PHE A 34 -13.61 -2.68 -2.12
CA PHE A 34 -14.35 -1.67 -1.36
C PHE A 34 -15.74 -2.19 -1.00
N ALA A 35 -16.43 -1.52 -0.10
CA ALA A 35 -17.78 -1.91 0.32
C ALA A 35 -18.79 -1.90 -0.83
N ASP A 36 -18.54 -1.09 -1.86
CA ASP A 36 -19.39 -0.88 -3.03
C ASP A 36 -18.85 -1.50 -4.33
N GLY A 37 -17.83 -2.35 -4.25
CA GLY A 37 -17.28 -3.06 -5.40
C GLY A 37 -15.76 -3.12 -5.46
N TRP A 38 -15.24 -3.56 -6.58
CA TRP A 38 -13.80 -3.67 -6.85
C TRP A 38 -13.26 -2.43 -7.55
N LEU A 39 -12.11 -1.94 -7.11
CA LEU A 39 -11.28 -1.00 -7.84
C LEU A 39 -10.14 -1.80 -8.46
N PHE A 40 -10.18 -2.01 -9.76
CA PHE A 40 -9.15 -2.75 -10.49
C PHE A 40 -7.97 -1.84 -10.88
N ALA A 41 -6.84 -2.46 -11.16
CA ALA A 41 -5.64 -1.74 -11.58
C ALA A 41 -5.86 -0.96 -12.88
N HIS A 42 -6.67 -1.49 -13.81
CA HIS A 42 -7.00 -0.78 -15.05
C HIS A 42 -7.85 0.48 -14.81
N ASP A 43 -8.73 0.50 -13.78
CA ASP A 43 -9.55 1.68 -13.48
C ASP A 43 -8.69 2.87 -13.02
N LEU A 44 -7.53 2.59 -12.40
CA LEU A 44 -6.64 3.63 -11.89
C LEU A 44 -6.09 4.55 -13.00
N TYR A 45 -6.01 4.07 -14.23
CA TYR A 45 -5.53 4.89 -15.36
C TYR A 45 -6.51 6.01 -15.75
N ASP A 46 -7.76 5.94 -15.30
CA ASP A 46 -8.78 6.98 -15.53
C ASP A 46 -8.75 8.06 -14.44
N TYR A 47 -7.91 7.90 -13.40
CA TYR A 47 -7.78 8.88 -12.31
C TYR A 47 -6.56 9.78 -12.51
N THR A 48 -6.70 11.02 -12.03
CA THR A 48 -5.57 11.93 -11.83
C THR A 48 -5.47 12.24 -10.34
N LEU A 49 -4.40 11.78 -9.71
CA LEU A 49 -4.15 11.91 -8.27
C LEU A 49 -3.04 12.94 -8.05
N ASP A 50 -3.27 13.87 -7.11
CA ASP A 50 -2.20 14.71 -6.53
C ASP A 50 -1.79 14.12 -5.17
N CYS A 51 -1.25 12.92 -5.23
CA CYS A 51 -1.02 12.09 -4.04
C CYS A 51 0.48 11.99 -3.73
N TYR A 52 0.87 12.55 -2.59
CA TYR A 52 2.23 12.44 -2.05
C TYR A 52 2.58 10.99 -1.68
N LEU A 53 1.63 10.28 -1.05
CA LEU A 53 1.84 8.91 -0.59
C LEU A 53 0.53 8.11 -0.67
N ALA A 54 0.55 6.98 -1.37
CA ALA A 54 -0.49 5.96 -1.23
C ALA A 54 0.05 4.77 -0.44
N THR A 55 -0.68 4.32 0.59
CA THR A 55 -0.35 3.13 1.37
C THR A 55 -1.37 2.04 1.06
N LEU A 56 -0.88 0.89 0.63
CA LEU A 56 -1.67 -0.29 0.34
C LEU A 56 -1.37 -1.36 1.39
N SER A 57 -2.18 -1.38 2.44
CA SER A 57 -2.15 -2.41 3.49
C SER A 57 -3.20 -3.47 3.14
N ALA A 58 -2.92 -4.23 2.09
CA ALA A 58 -3.87 -5.19 1.55
C ALA A 58 -3.39 -6.62 1.80
N CYS A 59 -4.16 -7.38 2.57
CA CYS A 59 -3.96 -8.81 2.73
C CYS A 59 -4.54 -9.55 1.52
N ARG A 60 -3.82 -10.58 1.05
CA ARG A 60 -4.30 -11.45 -0.05
C ARG A 60 -5.55 -12.21 0.40
N THR A 61 -6.61 -12.14 -0.40
CA THR A 61 -7.75 -13.04 -0.29
C THR A 61 -7.54 -14.24 -1.22
N GLY A 62 -7.39 -15.43 -0.64
CA GLY A 62 -7.34 -16.69 -1.39
C GLY A 62 -6.01 -17.43 -1.24
N ALA A 63 -6.13 -18.73 -1.00
CA ALA A 63 -5.02 -19.69 -0.82
C ALA A 63 -4.40 -20.10 -2.17
N ALA A 64 -3.88 -19.17 -2.95
CA ALA A 64 -3.05 -19.51 -4.09
C ALA A 64 -1.59 -19.25 -3.71
N LEU A 65 -0.82 -20.32 -3.65
CA LEU A 65 0.65 -20.30 -3.61
C LEU A 65 1.15 -19.82 -4.98
N VAL A 66 1.05 -18.52 -5.24
CA VAL A 66 1.69 -17.89 -6.39
C VAL A 66 2.81 -17.02 -5.83
N GLU A 67 3.99 -17.17 -6.38
CA GLU A 67 5.17 -16.43 -5.94
C GLU A 67 4.90 -14.91 -6.03
N PRO A 68 5.29 -14.09 -5.03
CA PRO A 68 5.05 -12.66 -5.06
C PRO A 68 5.97 -12.02 -6.10
N GLY A 69 5.38 -11.47 -7.14
CA GLY A 69 6.16 -10.78 -8.16
C GLY A 69 5.29 -9.81 -8.96
N ASP A 70 4.77 -10.26 -10.07
CA ASP A 70 4.14 -9.40 -11.08
C ASP A 70 2.74 -8.88 -10.70
N GLU A 71 2.08 -9.50 -9.76
CA GLU A 71 0.68 -9.25 -9.43
C GLU A 71 0.46 -7.93 -8.70
N LEU A 72 1.36 -7.60 -7.75
CA LEU A 72 1.36 -6.33 -7.04
C LEU A 72 1.76 -5.18 -7.99
N PHE A 73 2.57 -5.49 -9.01
CA PHE A 73 3.01 -4.50 -10.00
C PHE A 73 1.86 -3.87 -10.78
N GLY A 74 0.77 -4.59 -11.04
CA GLY A 74 -0.41 -4.03 -11.70
C GLY A 74 -0.99 -2.85 -10.93
N LEU A 75 -1.30 -3.06 -9.64
CA LEU A 75 -1.81 -2.00 -8.77
C LEU A 75 -0.78 -0.88 -8.57
N MET A 76 0.50 -1.21 -8.33
CA MET A 76 1.54 -0.20 -8.16
C MET A 76 1.68 0.69 -9.39
N ARG A 77 1.71 0.09 -10.59
CA ARG A 77 1.76 0.85 -11.85
C ARG A 77 0.53 1.74 -12.03
N GLY A 78 -0.67 1.23 -11.72
CA GLY A 78 -1.91 2.00 -11.78
C GLY A 78 -1.86 3.24 -10.89
N PHE A 79 -1.48 3.10 -9.62
CA PHE A 79 -1.36 4.24 -8.71
C PHE A 79 -0.27 5.25 -9.13
N LEU A 80 0.90 4.76 -9.58
CA LEU A 80 1.97 5.66 -10.06
C LEU A 80 1.55 6.38 -11.34
N ALA A 81 0.90 5.68 -12.28
CA ALA A 81 0.39 6.28 -13.51
C ALA A 81 -0.71 7.31 -13.24
N ALA A 82 -1.56 7.05 -12.24
CA ALA A 82 -2.57 7.99 -11.78
C ALA A 82 -2.00 9.25 -11.11
N GLY A 83 -0.71 9.26 -10.72
CA GLY A 83 -0.05 10.45 -10.15
C GLY A 83 0.40 10.31 -8.70
N ALA A 84 0.28 9.13 -8.09
CA ALA A 84 0.88 8.91 -6.77
C ALA A 84 2.41 9.00 -6.85
N GLN A 85 3.03 9.88 -6.06
CA GLN A 85 4.49 10.07 -6.09
C GLN A 85 5.23 8.88 -5.49
N SER A 86 4.63 8.20 -4.50
CA SER A 86 5.18 6.99 -3.90
C SER A 86 4.08 6.11 -3.32
N LEU A 87 4.42 4.84 -3.16
CA LEU A 87 3.57 3.84 -2.53
C LEU A 87 4.32 3.14 -1.40
N ALA A 88 3.66 3.00 -0.25
CA ALA A 88 4.03 2.03 0.77
C ALA A 88 3.14 0.80 0.61
N VAL A 89 3.73 -0.34 0.29
CA VAL A 89 3.00 -1.57 -0.03
C VAL A 89 3.37 -2.69 0.92
N SER A 90 2.39 -3.48 1.37
CA SER A 90 2.66 -4.69 2.14
C SER A 90 3.05 -5.83 1.20
N LEU A 91 4.18 -6.47 1.48
CA LEU A 91 4.72 -7.59 0.70
C LEU A 91 4.14 -8.94 1.14
N TRP A 92 3.69 -9.03 2.39
CA TRP A 92 3.03 -10.21 2.97
C TRP A 92 2.07 -9.80 4.08
N PRO A 93 1.10 -10.66 4.45
CA PRO A 93 0.23 -10.42 5.59
C PRO A 93 1.05 -10.43 6.89
N ALA A 94 1.12 -9.31 7.58
CA ALA A 94 1.68 -9.23 8.93
C ALA A 94 0.55 -9.17 9.96
N ALA A 95 0.86 -9.47 11.22
CA ALA A 95 -0.11 -9.37 12.31
C ALA A 95 -0.59 -7.92 12.46
N ASP A 96 -1.90 -7.75 12.68
CA ASP A 96 -2.55 -6.42 12.73
C ASP A 96 -1.90 -5.46 13.74
N ALA A 97 -1.55 -5.97 14.93
CA ALA A 97 -0.90 -5.17 15.96
C ALA A 97 0.48 -4.63 15.52
N ALA A 98 1.28 -5.46 14.85
CA ALA A 98 2.59 -5.05 14.34
C ALA A 98 2.45 -4.10 13.15
N THR A 99 1.49 -4.36 12.26
CA THR A 99 1.15 -3.46 11.14
C THR A 99 0.73 -2.08 11.66
N LEU A 100 -0.14 -2.03 12.65
CA LEU A 100 -0.56 -0.79 13.30
C LEU A 100 0.65 -0.05 13.89
N ALA A 101 1.54 -0.75 14.60
CA ALA A 101 2.73 -0.16 15.20
C ALA A 101 3.66 0.47 14.15
N VAL A 102 3.91 -0.22 13.02
CA VAL A 102 4.69 0.32 11.91
C VAL A 102 4.00 1.56 11.31
N MET A 103 2.71 1.49 11.01
CA MET A 103 1.98 2.58 10.36
C MET A 103 1.86 3.82 11.23
N VAL A 104 1.58 3.68 12.54
CA VAL A 104 1.53 4.82 13.46
C VAL A 104 2.88 5.54 13.51
N ARG A 105 3.99 4.80 13.65
CA ARG A 105 5.34 5.37 13.65
C ARG A 105 5.69 6.00 12.29
N PHE A 106 5.34 5.33 11.21
CA PHE A 106 5.60 5.81 9.86
C PHE A 106 4.93 7.18 9.62
N TYR A 107 3.64 7.29 9.89
CA TYR A 107 2.92 8.55 9.71
C TYR A 107 3.36 9.64 10.68
N SER A 108 3.70 9.28 11.93
CA SER A 108 4.28 10.24 12.89
C SER A 108 5.61 10.80 12.41
N ASN A 109 6.47 9.95 11.83
CA ASN A 109 7.75 10.38 11.27
C ASN A 109 7.55 11.30 10.04
N ILE A 110 6.60 10.99 9.16
CA ILE A 110 6.25 11.86 8.02
C ILE A 110 5.72 13.21 8.52
N ALA A 111 4.80 13.20 9.50
CA ALA A 111 4.24 14.42 10.07
C ALA A 111 5.30 15.31 10.73
N SER A 112 6.40 14.74 11.21
CA SER A 112 7.56 15.48 11.71
C SER A 112 8.48 16.05 10.64
N GLY A 113 8.14 15.88 9.35
CA GLY A 113 8.92 16.37 8.21
C GLY A 113 10.00 15.40 7.70
N MET A 114 10.00 14.15 8.16
CA MET A 114 10.98 13.17 7.70
C MET A 114 10.67 12.69 6.27
N PRO A 115 11.67 12.55 5.39
CA PRO A 115 11.49 11.96 4.07
C PRO A 115 10.91 10.53 4.18
N ARG A 116 10.01 10.17 3.25
CA ARG A 116 9.21 8.92 3.29
C ARG A 116 10.04 7.66 3.51
N GLY A 117 11.16 7.52 2.79
CA GLY A 117 12.05 6.36 2.93
C GLY A 117 12.71 6.29 4.30
N ALA A 118 13.17 7.42 4.83
CA ALA A 118 13.74 7.50 6.17
C ALA A 118 12.68 7.24 7.24
N ALA A 119 11.47 7.78 7.05
CA ALA A 119 10.34 7.60 7.94
C ALA A 119 9.92 6.13 8.07
N LEU A 120 9.81 5.41 6.92
CA LEU A 120 9.47 3.98 6.93
C LEU A 120 10.59 3.16 7.58
N ARG A 121 11.85 3.40 7.18
CA ARG A 121 12.99 2.70 7.78
C ARG A 121 13.04 2.87 9.30
N ARG A 122 12.84 4.08 9.79
CA ARG A 122 12.83 4.37 11.23
C ARG A 122 11.67 3.66 11.93
N ALA A 123 10.45 3.72 11.37
CA ALA A 123 9.29 3.03 11.91
C ALA A 123 9.53 1.51 12.02
N GLN A 124 10.13 0.90 11.01
CA GLN A 124 10.49 -0.52 11.02
C GLN A 124 11.53 -0.85 12.09
N LEU A 125 12.58 -0.03 12.23
CA LEU A 125 13.63 -0.24 13.24
C LEU A 125 13.07 -0.11 14.66
N GLU A 126 12.21 0.87 14.92
CA GLU A 126 11.56 1.05 16.21
C GLU A 126 10.60 -0.10 16.52
N THR A 127 9.85 -0.60 15.52
CA THR A 127 8.94 -1.73 15.70
C THR A 127 9.69 -3.03 15.95
N ARG A 128 10.89 -3.21 15.38
CA ARG A 128 11.75 -4.37 15.61
C ARG A 128 12.11 -4.55 17.10
N GLU A 129 12.16 -3.47 17.87
CA GLU A 129 12.49 -3.57 19.30
C GLU A 129 11.38 -4.30 20.08
N GLU A 130 10.13 -4.18 19.65
CA GLU A 130 8.98 -4.87 20.25
C GLU A 130 8.73 -6.24 19.61
N TYR A 131 8.82 -6.31 18.28
CA TYR A 131 8.55 -7.50 17.47
C TYR A 131 9.84 -8.02 16.85
N LYS A 132 10.54 -8.92 17.51
CA LYS A 132 11.90 -9.34 17.12
C LYS A 132 11.98 -10.05 15.76
N HIS A 133 10.94 -10.80 15.37
CA HIS A 133 10.95 -11.52 14.10
C HIS A 133 10.66 -10.59 12.92
N PRO A 134 11.46 -10.60 11.84
CA PRO A 134 11.29 -9.71 10.68
C PRO A 134 9.92 -9.77 10.01
N TYR A 135 9.25 -10.92 10.08
CA TYR A 135 7.89 -11.09 9.56
C TYR A 135 6.93 -9.99 10.02
N HIS A 136 7.09 -9.47 11.21
CA HIS A 136 6.19 -8.48 11.79
C HIS A 136 6.48 -7.04 11.37
N TRP A 137 7.75 -6.66 11.24
CA TRP A 137 8.14 -5.27 11.03
C TRP A 137 8.66 -4.97 9.62
N ALA A 138 9.09 -5.98 8.86
CA ALA A 138 9.68 -5.78 7.54
C ALA A 138 8.65 -5.94 6.39
N ALA A 139 7.36 -6.03 6.70
CA ALA A 139 6.32 -6.31 5.71
C ALA A 139 6.09 -5.20 4.68
N PHE A 140 6.56 -3.98 4.93
CA PHE A 140 6.31 -2.85 4.04
C PHE A 140 7.56 -2.44 3.26
N ALA A 141 7.35 -2.15 1.97
CA ALA A 141 8.34 -1.52 1.10
C ALA A 141 7.81 -0.20 0.55
N LEU A 142 8.74 0.74 0.29
CA LEU A 142 8.43 2.01 -0.38
C LEU A 142 8.89 1.94 -1.83
N VAL A 143 8.01 2.33 -2.74
CA VAL A 143 8.24 2.41 -4.20
C VAL A 143 7.94 3.83 -4.67
N GLY A 144 8.70 4.34 -5.65
CA GLY A 144 8.55 5.69 -6.19
C GLY A 144 9.52 6.69 -5.58
N ALA A 145 9.12 7.95 -5.48
CA ALA A 145 9.95 9.02 -4.91
C ALA A 145 10.23 8.79 -3.41
N ARG A 146 11.44 9.15 -2.96
CA ARG A 146 11.92 8.89 -1.59
C ARG A 146 11.82 10.10 -0.68
#